data_173af75b4b694aefe5568254217d2668
#
_entry.id   173af75b4b694aefe5568254217d2668
#
_cell.length_a   1.000
_cell.length_b   1.000
_cell.length_c   1.000
_cell.angle_alpha   90.00
_cell.angle_beta   90.00
_cell.angle_gamma   90.00
#
_symmetry.space_group_name_H-M   'P 1'
#
loop_
_entity.id
_entity.type
_entity.pdbx_description
1 polymer ?
#
loop_
_entity_poly.entity_id
_entity_poly.type
_entity_poly.pdbx_seq_one_letter_code
_entity_poly.pdbx_strand_id
1 'polypeptide(L)'
;MKVVVGLGLHRPMSPAELAPLAAFHPLQHDADDTVPTAVIDGIPGAVSRHLEGVDWSLSLGVGELHQYAGVSGGHKGVAVGLGGRATLGALHGRTRVLQPGVRIGAIEGNPFRAAVDGLGVAAGCRLALVFVPGPNVWLFGEPAAVTRATVARISPW
;
A
#
# COMPACT_ATOMS: atom_id res chain seq x y z
N MET A 1 13.06 15.45 2.63
CA MET A 1 11.85 14.61 2.79
C MET A 1 10.87 14.95 1.67
N LYS A 2 10.28 13.95 1.02
CA LYS A 2 9.17 14.13 0.06
C LYS A 2 7.89 13.56 0.69
N VAL A 3 6.75 14.20 0.50
CA VAL A 3 5.43 13.67 0.85
C VAL A 3 4.70 13.37 -0.45
N VAL A 4 4.28 12.12 -0.65
CA VAL A 4 3.59 11.68 -1.86
C VAL A 4 2.24 11.10 -1.46
N VAL A 5 1.17 11.60 -2.05
CA VAL A 5 -0.18 11.08 -1.85
C VAL A 5 -0.37 9.86 -2.74
N GLY A 6 -0.61 8.70 -2.11
CA GLY A 6 -0.87 7.44 -2.79
C GLY A 6 -2.31 7.37 -3.28
N LEU A 7 -2.49 7.37 -4.59
CA LEU A 7 -3.81 7.41 -5.24
C LEU A 7 -4.18 6.08 -5.92
N GLY A 8 -3.20 5.20 -6.15
CA GLY A 8 -3.41 4.02 -6.97
C GLY A 8 -3.93 4.40 -8.36
N LEU A 9 -5.13 3.94 -8.72
CA LEU A 9 -5.80 4.30 -9.97
C LEU A 9 -6.91 5.36 -9.78
N HIS A 10 -7.01 5.96 -8.59
CA HIS A 10 -8.00 7.01 -8.36
C HIS A 10 -7.57 8.33 -9.00
N ARG A 11 -8.55 9.23 -9.20
CA ARG A 11 -8.30 10.57 -9.69
C ARG A 11 -7.36 11.36 -8.78
N PRO A 12 -6.67 12.35 -9.31
CA PRO A 12 -5.95 13.30 -8.47
C PRO A 12 -6.88 13.99 -7.47
N MET A 13 -6.34 14.33 -6.31
CA MET A 13 -7.03 15.15 -5.31
C MET A 13 -7.09 16.59 -5.78
N SER A 14 -8.21 17.25 -5.55
CA SER A 14 -8.39 18.68 -5.78
C SER A 14 -7.54 19.52 -4.80
N PRO A 15 -7.30 20.81 -5.08
CA PRO A 15 -6.62 21.69 -4.15
C PRO A 15 -7.28 21.76 -2.76
N ALA A 16 -8.60 21.70 -2.70
CA ALA A 16 -9.34 21.70 -1.44
C ALA A 16 -9.08 20.42 -0.61
N GLU A 17 -9.00 19.25 -1.27
CA GLU A 17 -8.66 17.98 -0.61
C GLU A 17 -7.21 17.94 -0.14
N LEU A 18 -6.29 18.64 -0.83
CA LEU A 18 -4.88 18.74 -0.45
C LEU A 18 -4.61 19.81 0.62
N ALA A 19 -5.54 20.73 0.86
CA ALA A 19 -5.33 21.86 1.76
C ALA A 19 -4.81 21.45 3.16
N PRO A 20 -5.28 20.37 3.81
CA PRO A 20 -4.74 19.91 5.09
C PRO A 20 -3.27 19.49 5.04
N LEU A 21 -2.76 19.17 3.86
CA LEU A 21 -1.36 18.73 3.64
C LEU A 21 -0.48 19.84 3.05
N ALA A 22 -1.01 21.03 2.81
CA ALA A 22 -0.33 22.10 2.07
C ALA A 22 1.06 22.47 2.66
N ALA A 23 1.22 22.44 3.98
CA ALA A 23 2.48 22.71 4.66
C ALA A 23 3.61 21.72 4.30
N PHE A 24 3.27 20.55 3.78
CA PHE A 24 4.22 19.52 3.36
C PHE A 24 4.51 19.53 1.85
N HIS A 25 3.93 20.44 1.10
CA HIS A 25 4.05 20.52 -0.36
C HIS A 25 3.85 19.14 -1.02
N PRO A 26 2.67 18.49 -0.85
CA PRO A 26 2.44 17.13 -1.25
C PRO A 26 2.51 16.97 -2.77
N LEU A 27 3.23 15.95 -3.22
CA LEU A 27 3.20 15.47 -4.59
C LEU A 27 2.07 14.45 -4.72
N GLN A 28 1.49 14.34 -5.91
CA GLN A 28 0.46 13.34 -6.17
C GLN A 28 1.01 12.22 -7.05
N HIS A 29 0.64 11.00 -6.73
CA HIS A 29 0.96 9.85 -7.56
C HIS A 29 0.23 9.91 -8.90
N ASP A 30 0.93 9.54 -9.97
CA ASP A 30 0.37 9.22 -11.27
C ASP A 30 0.77 7.77 -11.60
N ALA A 31 -0.21 6.91 -11.85
CA ALA A 31 0.01 5.48 -12.14
C ALA A 31 0.66 5.23 -13.52
N ASP A 32 0.70 6.24 -14.37
CA ASP A 32 1.34 6.21 -15.69
C ASP A 32 2.76 6.82 -15.67
N ASP A 33 3.13 7.54 -14.61
CA ASP A 33 4.48 8.07 -14.40
C ASP A 33 5.22 7.30 -13.29
N THR A 34 5.82 6.17 -13.67
CA THR A 34 6.41 5.23 -12.73
C THR A 34 7.80 4.75 -13.16
N VAL A 35 8.54 4.20 -12.21
CA VAL A 35 9.82 3.53 -12.44
C VAL A 35 9.70 2.04 -12.09
N PRO A 36 10.39 1.15 -12.85
CA PRO A 36 10.32 -0.28 -12.58
C PRO A 36 11.01 -0.64 -11.25
N THR A 37 10.48 -1.69 -10.62
CA THR A 37 11.09 -2.37 -9.48
C THR A 37 11.29 -3.85 -9.82
N ALA A 38 11.30 -4.75 -8.82
CA ALA A 38 11.41 -6.17 -9.07
C ALA A 38 10.10 -6.79 -9.59
N VAL A 39 10.21 -7.88 -10.34
CA VAL A 39 9.07 -8.75 -10.65
C VAL A 39 8.79 -9.64 -9.44
N ILE A 40 7.59 -9.61 -8.91
CA ILE A 40 7.16 -10.38 -7.75
C ILE A 40 6.03 -11.33 -8.16
N ASP A 41 6.29 -12.62 -8.10
CA ASP A 41 5.30 -13.67 -8.41
C ASP A 41 4.61 -13.43 -9.77
N GLY A 42 5.41 -13.10 -10.79
CA GLY A 42 4.96 -12.82 -12.15
C GLY A 42 4.32 -11.43 -12.34
N ILE A 43 4.21 -10.61 -11.30
CA ILE A 43 3.69 -9.24 -11.37
C ILE A 43 4.85 -8.29 -11.69
N PRO A 44 4.79 -7.53 -12.79
CA PRO A 44 5.79 -6.51 -13.07
C PRO A 44 5.65 -5.38 -12.05
N GLY A 45 6.65 -5.23 -11.17
CA GLY A 45 6.67 -4.17 -10.17
C GLY A 45 7.05 -2.84 -10.83
N ALA A 46 6.25 -1.82 -10.56
CA ALA A 46 6.56 -0.43 -10.85
C ALA A 46 5.95 0.47 -9.77
N VAL A 47 6.63 1.55 -9.44
CA VAL A 47 6.23 2.48 -8.39
C VAL A 47 6.41 3.92 -8.85
N SER A 48 5.68 4.84 -8.24
CA SER A 48 5.74 6.28 -8.55
C SER A 48 7.17 6.77 -8.76
N ARG A 49 7.42 7.50 -9.84
CA ARG A 49 8.71 8.15 -10.12
C ARG A 49 9.20 9.03 -8.97
N HIS A 50 8.31 9.53 -8.13
CA HIS A 50 8.69 10.31 -6.96
C HIS A 50 9.55 9.54 -5.95
N LEU A 51 9.58 8.19 -6.01
CA LEU A 51 10.45 7.34 -5.19
C LEU A 51 11.80 7.04 -5.85
N GLU A 52 12.05 7.49 -7.07
CA GLU A 52 13.36 7.34 -7.71
C GLU A 52 14.45 8.04 -6.89
N GLY A 53 15.53 7.30 -6.60
CA GLY A 53 16.65 7.80 -5.78
C GLY A 53 16.32 8.00 -4.30
N VAL A 54 15.22 7.46 -3.81
CA VAL A 54 14.85 7.48 -2.39
C VAL A 54 15.37 6.21 -1.72
N ASP A 55 16.16 6.35 -0.64
CA ASP A 55 16.76 5.21 0.07
C ASP A 55 15.72 4.33 0.77
N TRP A 56 14.65 4.94 1.31
CA TRP A 56 13.56 4.24 1.95
C TRP A 56 12.30 5.12 2.06
N SER A 57 11.16 4.48 2.22
CA SER A 57 9.89 5.17 2.44
C SER A 57 9.16 4.69 3.69
N LEU A 58 8.35 5.60 4.26
CA LEU A 58 7.38 5.32 5.31
C LEU A 58 5.98 5.39 4.71
N SER A 59 5.22 4.32 4.86
CA SER A 59 3.79 4.28 4.52
C SER A 59 2.96 4.84 5.67
N LEU A 60 2.17 5.88 5.42
CA LEU A 60 1.18 6.41 6.35
C LEU A 60 -0.22 6.08 5.84
N GLY A 61 -1.09 5.52 6.68
CA GLY A 61 -2.43 5.17 6.24
C GLY A 61 -3.36 4.72 7.36
N VAL A 62 -4.53 4.22 6.94
CA VAL A 62 -5.57 3.71 7.83
C VAL A 62 -5.62 2.19 7.73
N GLY A 63 -5.74 1.54 8.89
CA GLY A 63 -5.90 0.09 9.03
C GLY A 63 -7.37 -0.27 9.03
N GLU A 64 -7.83 -0.91 7.95
CA GLU A 64 -9.22 -1.35 7.76
C GLU A 64 -9.24 -2.72 7.09
N LEU A 65 -10.36 -3.43 7.21
CA LEU A 65 -10.58 -4.67 6.48
C LEU A 65 -10.54 -4.41 4.97
N HIS A 66 -9.88 -5.32 4.24
CA HIS A 66 -9.74 -5.21 2.80
C HIS A 66 -10.07 -6.53 2.10
N GLN A 67 -10.91 -6.47 1.07
CA GLN A 67 -11.47 -7.62 0.38
C GLN A 67 -10.43 -8.59 -0.20
N TYR A 68 -9.28 -8.11 -0.67
CA TYR A 68 -8.23 -8.93 -1.28
C TYR A 68 -6.98 -9.04 -0.41
N ALA A 69 -6.48 -7.93 0.13
CA ALA A 69 -5.24 -7.88 0.90
C ALA A 69 -5.41 -8.24 2.38
N GLY A 70 -6.61 -8.67 2.79
CA GLY A 70 -6.95 -8.92 4.17
C GLY A 70 -7.22 -7.63 4.94
N VAL A 71 -6.19 -6.78 5.07
CA VAL A 71 -6.29 -5.44 5.66
C VAL A 71 -5.53 -4.41 4.83
N SER A 72 -5.87 -3.12 5.00
CA SER A 72 -5.12 -1.99 4.46
C SER A 72 -3.93 -1.62 5.36
N GLY A 73 -3.14 -0.64 4.94
CA GLY A 73 -1.92 -0.21 5.63
C GLY A 73 -0.69 -1.07 5.31
N GLY A 74 0.40 -0.81 6.01
CA GLY A 74 1.68 -1.47 5.77
C GLY A 74 2.22 -1.23 4.37
N HIS A 75 2.81 -2.25 3.77
CA HIS A 75 3.35 -2.20 2.40
C HIS A 75 2.32 -1.78 1.35
N LYS A 76 1.03 -2.02 1.59
CA LYS A 76 -0.03 -1.68 0.64
C LYS A 76 -0.09 -0.19 0.30
N GLY A 77 0.25 0.69 1.25
CA GLY A 77 0.32 2.14 0.99
C GLY A 77 1.30 2.50 -0.12
N VAL A 78 2.41 1.78 -0.25
CA VAL A 78 3.38 1.97 -1.32
C VAL A 78 3.07 1.08 -2.52
N ALA A 79 2.94 -0.23 -2.33
CA ALA A 79 2.76 -1.19 -3.43
C ALA A 79 1.49 -0.94 -4.28
N VAL A 80 0.41 -0.48 -3.65
CA VAL A 80 -0.87 -0.19 -4.31
C VAL A 80 -1.09 1.32 -4.42
N GLY A 81 -0.88 2.07 -3.34
CA GLY A 81 -1.11 3.52 -3.34
C GLY A 81 -0.19 4.27 -4.31
N LEU A 82 1.03 3.79 -4.51
CA LEU A 82 2.02 4.36 -5.43
C LEU A 82 2.36 3.40 -6.59
N GLY A 83 1.61 2.33 -6.78
CA GLY A 83 1.85 1.32 -7.80
C GLY A 83 1.49 1.77 -9.22
N GLY A 84 2.29 1.33 -10.20
CA GLY A 84 2.03 1.59 -11.62
C GLY A 84 0.77 0.87 -12.13
N ARG A 85 0.14 1.41 -13.18
CA ARG A 85 -1.09 0.86 -13.79
C ARG A 85 -0.96 -0.62 -14.15
N ALA A 86 0.14 -1.03 -14.77
CA ALA A 86 0.38 -2.43 -15.13
C ALA A 86 0.50 -3.33 -13.90
N THR A 87 1.21 -2.87 -12.85
CA THR A 87 1.34 -3.56 -11.56
C THR A 87 -0.04 -3.77 -10.92
N LEU A 88 -0.84 -2.69 -10.86
CA LEU A 88 -2.17 -2.73 -10.26
C LEU A 88 -3.14 -3.59 -11.07
N GLY A 89 -3.06 -3.54 -12.40
CA GLY A 89 -3.84 -4.42 -13.29
C GLY A 89 -3.51 -5.90 -13.08
N ALA A 90 -2.24 -6.24 -12.95
CA ALA A 90 -1.81 -7.62 -12.68
C ALA A 90 -2.23 -8.09 -11.27
N LEU A 91 -2.08 -7.23 -10.24
CA LEU A 91 -2.53 -7.52 -8.88
C LEU A 91 -4.03 -7.78 -8.81
N HIS A 92 -4.85 -6.94 -9.46
CA HIS A 92 -6.30 -7.02 -9.42
C HIS A 92 -6.89 -7.90 -10.53
N GLY A 93 -6.03 -8.53 -11.33
CA GLY A 93 -6.46 -9.49 -12.37
C GLY A 93 -7.22 -10.67 -11.77
N ARG A 94 -8.23 -11.17 -12.52
CA ARG A 94 -9.11 -12.26 -12.10
C ARG A 94 -8.34 -13.47 -11.55
N THR A 95 -7.27 -13.86 -12.21
CA THR A 95 -6.44 -15.01 -11.80
C THR A 95 -5.79 -14.83 -10.44
N ARG A 96 -5.54 -13.59 -10.01
CA ARG A 96 -4.95 -13.28 -8.70
C ARG A 96 -6.02 -13.20 -7.62
N VAL A 97 -7.08 -12.42 -7.85
CA VAL A 97 -8.10 -12.16 -6.82
C VAL A 97 -8.95 -13.38 -6.49
N LEU A 98 -9.00 -14.38 -7.40
CA LEU A 98 -9.74 -15.63 -7.18
C LEU A 98 -8.86 -16.76 -6.60
N GLN A 99 -7.58 -16.52 -6.29
CA GLN A 99 -6.74 -17.55 -5.69
C GLN A 99 -7.26 -17.96 -4.29
N PRO A 100 -7.13 -19.24 -3.94
CA PRO A 100 -7.43 -19.70 -2.58
C PRO A 100 -6.64 -18.89 -1.54
N GLY A 101 -7.27 -18.52 -0.45
CA GLY A 101 -6.66 -17.67 0.59
C GLY A 101 -6.87 -16.16 0.42
N VAL A 102 -7.24 -15.68 -0.77
CA VAL A 102 -7.60 -14.27 -0.98
C VAL A 102 -8.98 -14.01 -0.37
N ARG A 103 -9.00 -13.35 0.78
CA ARG A 103 -10.25 -13.02 1.49
C ARG A 103 -10.03 -11.87 2.48
N ILE A 104 -11.14 -11.26 2.87
CA ILE A 104 -11.17 -10.20 3.86
C ILE A 104 -10.58 -10.67 5.21
N GLY A 105 -9.79 -9.84 5.86
CA GLY A 105 -9.16 -10.12 7.17
C GLY A 105 -8.00 -11.13 7.15
N ALA A 106 -7.82 -11.91 6.07
CA ALA A 106 -6.74 -12.89 5.98
C ALA A 106 -5.44 -12.25 5.48
N ILE A 107 -4.36 -12.44 6.21
CA ILE A 107 -2.99 -12.08 5.81
C ILE A 107 -2.10 -13.32 5.65
N GLU A 108 -2.23 -14.29 6.55
CA GLU A 108 -1.51 -15.55 6.45
C GLU A 108 -2.13 -16.42 5.33
N GLY A 109 -1.28 -17.02 4.50
CA GLY A 109 -1.72 -17.84 3.37
C GLY A 109 -2.50 -17.08 2.29
N ASN A 110 -2.46 -15.74 2.29
CA ASN A 110 -3.12 -14.90 1.30
C ASN A 110 -2.11 -14.50 0.19
N PRO A 111 -2.20 -15.09 -1.02
CA PRO A 111 -1.23 -14.83 -2.09
C PRO A 111 -1.30 -13.39 -2.62
N PHE A 112 -2.46 -12.73 -2.57
CA PHE A 112 -2.56 -11.31 -2.90
C PHE A 112 -1.75 -10.46 -1.92
N ARG A 113 -1.88 -10.76 -0.61
CA ARG A 113 -1.12 -10.06 0.44
C ARG A 113 0.38 -10.29 0.27
N ALA A 114 0.80 -11.53 0.05
CA ALA A 114 2.20 -11.87 -0.17
C ALA A 114 2.81 -11.07 -1.34
N ALA A 115 2.08 -10.95 -2.46
CA ALA A 115 2.52 -10.15 -3.59
C ALA A 115 2.62 -8.65 -3.24
N VAL A 116 1.64 -8.09 -2.52
CA VAL A 116 1.67 -6.70 -2.03
C VAL A 116 2.87 -6.45 -1.13
N ASP A 117 3.17 -7.38 -0.22
CA ASP A 117 4.32 -7.23 0.69
C ASP A 117 5.64 -7.30 -0.09
N GLY A 118 5.79 -8.24 -1.02
CA GLY A 118 6.97 -8.33 -1.88
C GLY A 118 7.19 -7.08 -2.74
N LEU A 119 6.13 -6.55 -3.35
CA LEU A 119 6.19 -5.30 -4.13
C LEU A 119 6.57 -4.09 -3.25
N GLY A 120 6.02 -4.00 -2.04
CA GLY A 120 6.33 -2.93 -1.10
C GLY A 120 7.78 -2.97 -0.61
N VAL A 121 8.32 -4.16 -0.35
CA VAL A 121 9.74 -4.35 -0.03
C VAL A 121 10.61 -3.93 -1.21
N ALA A 122 10.29 -4.39 -2.43
CA ALA A 122 11.02 -4.03 -3.65
C ALA A 122 10.99 -2.52 -3.95
N ALA A 123 9.95 -1.83 -3.51
CA ALA A 123 9.80 -0.38 -3.62
C ALA A 123 10.43 0.40 -2.44
N GLY A 124 11.18 -0.26 -1.54
CA GLY A 124 11.89 0.39 -0.44
C GLY A 124 11.01 0.86 0.71
N CYS A 125 9.80 0.31 0.88
CA CYS A 125 8.95 0.58 2.04
C CYS A 125 9.52 -0.12 3.29
N ARG A 126 10.14 0.63 4.20
CA ARG A 126 10.78 0.08 5.40
C ARG A 126 10.01 0.31 6.69
N LEU A 127 9.14 1.32 6.71
CA LEU A 127 8.36 1.67 7.90
C LEU A 127 6.89 1.88 7.52
N ALA A 128 6.02 1.64 8.48
CA ALA A 128 4.60 1.95 8.37
C ALA A 128 4.11 2.64 9.65
N LEU A 129 3.25 3.61 9.48
CA LEU A 129 2.46 4.23 10.54
C LEU A 129 0.98 4.10 10.15
N VAL A 130 0.22 3.33 10.93
CA VAL A 130 -1.16 2.98 10.60
C VAL A 130 -2.07 3.38 11.75
N PHE A 131 -3.08 4.17 11.45
CA PHE A 131 -4.17 4.46 12.36
C PHE A 131 -5.27 3.39 12.22
N VAL A 132 -5.70 2.80 13.32
CA VAL A 132 -6.79 1.81 13.37
C VAL A 132 -8.00 2.46 14.06
N PRO A 133 -9.06 2.85 13.30
CA PRO A 133 -10.13 3.71 13.83
C PRO A 133 -10.95 3.08 14.95
N GLY A 134 -11.35 1.80 14.83
CA GLY A 134 -12.19 1.14 15.82
C GLY A 134 -11.62 1.18 17.24
N PRO A 135 -10.42 0.64 17.48
CA PRO A 135 -9.76 0.73 18.78
C PRO A 135 -9.09 2.09 19.03
N ASN A 136 -9.09 3.01 18.04
CA ASN A 136 -8.48 4.35 18.11
C ASN A 136 -7.00 4.30 18.51
N VAL A 137 -6.21 3.49 17.80
CA VAL A 137 -4.78 3.31 18.08
C VAL A 137 -3.92 3.59 16.85
N TRP A 138 -2.68 4.05 17.10
CA TRP A 138 -1.63 4.15 16.11
C TRP A 138 -0.66 2.98 16.27
N LEU A 139 -0.32 2.37 15.15
CA LEU A 139 0.67 1.28 15.07
C LEU A 139 1.84 1.76 14.22
N PHE A 140 3.07 1.62 14.73
CA PHE A 140 4.29 2.04 14.05
C PHE A 140 5.34 0.94 14.08
N GLY A 141 6.06 0.77 12.97
CA GLY A 141 7.18 -0.17 12.89
C GLY A 141 7.40 -0.73 11.50
N GLU A 142 7.99 -1.91 11.43
CA GLU A 142 8.18 -2.67 10.20
C GLU A 142 6.81 -3.00 9.57
N PRO A 143 6.64 -2.81 8.23
CA PRO A 143 5.30 -2.86 7.61
C PRO A 143 4.54 -4.18 7.80
N ALA A 144 5.22 -5.34 7.73
CA ALA A 144 4.54 -6.63 7.92
C ALA A 144 4.15 -6.84 9.39
N ALA A 145 4.97 -6.39 10.35
CA ALA A 145 4.64 -6.43 11.77
C ALA A 145 3.43 -5.53 12.08
N VAL A 146 3.41 -4.32 11.54
CA VAL A 146 2.27 -3.38 11.65
C VAL A 146 1.01 -4.00 11.04
N THR A 147 1.11 -4.68 9.90
CA THR A 147 -0.02 -5.38 9.26
C THR A 147 -0.59 -6.48 10.18
N ARG A 148 0.25 -7.32 10.78
CA ARG A 148 -0.18 -8.35 11.74
C ARG A 148 -0.86 -7.72 12.97
N ALA A 149 -0.27 -6.67 13.51
CA ALA A 149 -0.85 -5.94 14.64
C ALA A 149 -2.20 -5.29 14.27
N THR A 150 -2.35 -4.81 13.03
CA THR A 150 -3.62 -4.25 12.53
C THR A 150 -4.71 -5.31 12.53
N VAL A 151 -4.45 -6.51 11.97
CA VAL A 151 -5.43 -7.62 12.00
C VAL A 151 -5.84 -7.95 13.42
N ALA A 152 -4.87 -8.09 14.33
CA ALA A 152 -5.14 -8.41 15.74
C ALA A 152 -5.99 -7.37 16.47
N ARG A 153 -6.06 -6.13 15.95
CA ARG A 153 -6.86 -5.03 16.55
C ARG A 153 -8.24 -4.87 15.91
N ILE A 154 -8.38 -5.24 14.62
CA ILE A 154 -9.64 -5.10 13.89
C ILE A 154 -10.48 -6.38 14.01
N SER A 155 -9.85 -7.55 14.17
CA SER A 155 -10.52 -8.85 14.16
C SER A 155 -10.73 -9.35 15.59
N PRO A 156 -11.83 -8.97 16.25
CA PRO A 156 -12.23 -9.55 17.55
C PRO A 156 -12.97 -10.90 17.38
N TRP A 157 -13.01 -11.47 16.17
CA TRP A 157 -13.73 -12.70 15.80
C TRP A 157 -12.81 -13.81 15.37
#